data_25ea52daf09d4aa1c02ed1b34dbf7f88
#
_entry.id   25ea52daf09d4aa1c02ed1b34dbf7f88
#
_cell.length_a   1.000
_cell.length_b   1.000
_cell.length_c   1.000
_cell.angle_alpha   90.00
_cell.angle_beta   90.00
_cell.angle_gamma   90.00
#
_symmetry.space_group_name_H-M   'P 1'
#
loop_
_entity.id
_entity.type
_entity.pdbx_description
1 polymer ?
#
loop_
_entity_poly.entity_id
_entity_poly.type
_entity_poly.pdbx_seq_one_letter_code
_entity_poly.pdbx_strand_id
1 'polypeptide(L)'
;MTPGRARMCARLFLSCLLWCIPGALLTVAGSHGAEKAPVRLAVVNTPEQSGLLADLLPRFEAESGYAVEIYSGSDVFRRAELGKADLIICHYGKAPVEDFVTSGKGLWPRPVFSNQLVLVGPAEDPAGIRGMSDPFAAMARIAVSGAAFVSSSSPGARYMSEMLVAGAGVEKGLWYIETRQSKGRAVRFSEEKNAYTVWGAFPFERFRGKHDTDMEVMVWNSPILHRLMASIVVNPEHFPGANREAATALQGYLLSPAVQARVAAFREEGIDRPTWWPAARNNDPRWMLSQAAAD
;
A
#
# COMPACT_ATOMS: atom_id res chain seq x y z
N MET A 1 -63.63 84.55 -24.12
CA MET A 1 -63.15 85.74 -23.41
C MET A 1 -61.68 85.54 -23.07
N THR A 2 -60.90 86.36 -23.74
CA THR A 2 -59.53 86.82 -23.59
C THR A 2 -58.95 86.93 -22.19
N PRO A 3 -57.69 87.32 -22.06
CA PRO A 3 -56.39 86.80 -22.43
C PRO A 3 -55.36 86.93 -21.30
N GLY A 4 -54.11 86.64 -21.54
CA GLY A 4 -53.06 87.22 -20.68
C GLY A 4 -51.72 86.48 -20.76
N ARG A 5 -50.97 86.92 -21.69
CA ARG A 5 -49.61 87.51 -21.73
C ARG A 5 -48.63 87.09 -20.65
N ALA A 6 -47.55 86.42 -21.10
CA ALA A 6 -46.20 86.89 -21.22
C ALA A 6 -45.36 86.94 -19.93
N ARG A 7 -44.25 86.32 -19.91
CA ARG A 7 -42.92 86.98 -19.93
C ARG A 7 -41.73 85.95 -19.92
N MET A 8 -40.90 86.17 -20.85
CA MET A 8 -39.57 85.62 -21.05
C MET A 8 -38.61 85.97 -19.90
N CYS A 9 -37.87 85.03 -19.42
CA CYS A 9 -36.62 85.25 -18.74
C CYS A 9 -35.63 84.15 -19.08
N ALA A 10 -34.62 84.50 -19.82
CA ALA A 10 -33.46 83.70 -20.11
C ALA A 10 -32.62 83.52 -18.87
N ARG A 11 -32.21 82.31 -18.60
CA ARG A 11 -31.04 82.08 -17.72
C ARG A 11 -30.20 80.95 -18.31
N LEU A 12 -28.96 81.32 -18.53
CA LEU A 12 -27.81 80.45 -18.89
C LEU A 12 -27.77 79.19 -18.01
N PHE A 13 -27.62 78.05 -18.65
CA PHE A 13 -27.17 76.84 -17.95
C PHE A 13 -25.81 76.42 -18.51
N LEU A 14 -24.86 76.46 -17.59
CA LEU A 14 -23.49 76.03 -17.70
C LEU A 14 -23.50 74.53 -17.93
N SER A 15 -22.93 74.04 -19.05
CA SER A 15 -22.72 72.62 -19.34
C SER A 15 -21.55 72.09 -18.50
N CYS A 16 -21.87 71.27 -17.48
CA CYS A 16 -20.91 70.38 -16.87
C CYS A 16 -20.82 69.08 -17.69
N LEU A 17 -19.79 68.91 -18.46
CA LEU A 17 -19.41 67.63 -19.04
C LEU A 17 -18.92 66.72 -17.90
N LEU A 18 -19.73 65.75 -17.50
CA LEU A 18 -19.28 64.61 -16.71
C LEU A 18 -18.60 63.64 -17.65
N TRP A 19 -17.32 63.49 -17.51
CA TRP A 19 -16.50 62.45 -18.16
C TRP A 19 -16.81 61.11 -17.44
N CYS A 20 -17.62 60.27 -18.08
CA CYS A 20 -17.72 58.85 -17.70
C CYS A 20 -16.47 58.10 -18.08
N ILE A 21 -15.62 57.80 -17.08
CA ILE A 21 -14.53 56.83 -17.24
C ILE A 21 -15.16 55.45 -17.22
N PRO A 22 -15.05 54.62 -18.29
CA PRO A 22 -15.44 53.25 -18.22
C PRO A 22 -14.44 52.51 -17.32
N GLY A 23 -14.88 52.13 -16.12
CA GLY A 23 -14.14 51.23 -15.26
C GLY A 23 -13.97 49.87 -15.95
N ALA A 24 -12.78 49.62 -16.47
CA ALA A 24 -12.41 48.28 -16.90
C ALA A 24 -12.40 47.37 -15.68
N LEU A 25 -13.45 46.56 -15.49
CA LEU A 25 -13.40 45.39 -14.63
C LEU A 25 -12.32 44.46 -15.21
N LEU A 26 -11.14 44.48 -14.63
CA LEU A 26 -10.15 43.42 -14.78
C LEU A 26 -10.74 42.18 -14.10
N THR A 27 -11.44 41.36 -14.86
CA THR A 27 -11.72 39.97 -14.46
C THR A 27 -10.36 39.27 -14.41
N VAL A 28 -9.84 39.08 -13.21
CA VAL A 28 -8.77 38.14 -12.96
C VAL A 28 -9.35 36.76 -13.30
N ALA A 29 -9.14 36.32 -14.52
CA ALA A 29 -9.34 34.93 -14.89
C ALA A 29 -8.33 34.13 -14.05
N GLY A 30 -8.80 33.60 -12.92
CA GLY A 30 -8.06 32.58 -12.21
C GLY A 30 -7.81 31.45 -13.22
N SER A 31 -6.56 31.23 -13.59
CA SER A 31 -6.18 30.06 -14.34
C SER A 31 -6.47 28.86 -13.45
N HIS A 32 -7.65 28.26 -13.60
CA HIS A 32 -7.89 26.90 -13.15
C HIS A 32 -6.93 26.07 -14.02
N GLY A 33 -5.76 25.73 -13.46
CA GLY A 33 -4.90 24.73 -14.07
C GLY A 33 -5.78 23.52 -14.38
N ALA A 34 -5.70 23.01 -15.60
CA ALA A 34 -6.45 21.82 -15.99
C ALA A 34 -6.23 20.76 -14.91
N GLU A 35 -7.32 20.24 -14.33
CA GLU A 35 -7.27 19.19 -13.32
C GLU A 35 -6.48 18.02 -13.90
N LYS A 36 -5.42 17.60 -13.21
CA LYS A 36 -4.60 16.50 -13.67
C LYS A 36 -5.40 15.21 -13.61
N ALA A 37 -5.29 14.39 -14.66
CA ALA A 37 -5.90 13.06 -14.63
C ALA A 37 -5.37 12.25 -13.43
N PRO A 38 -6.23 11.58 -12.66
CA PRO A 38 -5.83 10.85 -11.46
C PRO A 38 -4.86 9.71 -11.78
N VAL A 39 -4.08 9.29 -10.79
CA VAL A 39 -3.34 8.04 -10.86
C VAL A 39 -4.17 6.90 -10.31
N ARG A 40 -4.41 5.87 -11.14
CA ARG A 40 -5.16 4.67 -10.77
C ARG A 40 -4.22 3.65 -10.15
N LEU A 41 -4.30 3.53 -8.82
CA LEU A 41 -3.49 2.61 -8.04
C LEU A 41 -4.23 1.28 -7.81
N ALA A 42 -3.73 0.18 -8.39
CA ALA A 42 -4.19 -1.16 -8.04
C ALA A 42 -3.27 -1.78 -6.97
N VAL A 43 -3.82 -2.10 -5.80
CA VAL A 43 -3.04 -2.58 -4.66
C VAL A 43 -3.66 -3.84 -4.06
N VAL A 44 -2.84 -4.76 -3.54
CA VAL A 44 -3.32 -5.88 -2.72
C VAL A 44 -3.88 -5.35 -1.40
N ASN A 45 -4.83 -6.07 -0.79
CA ASN A 45 -5.69 -5.54 0.28
C ASN A 45 -4.95 -4.96 1.50
N THR A 46 -3.79 -5.51 1.88
CA THR A 46 -3.18 -5.19 3.18
C THR A 46 -2.77 -3.72 3.35
N PRO A 47 -2.11 -3.06 2.37
CA PRO A 47 -1.70 -1.66 2.52
C PRO A 47 -2.87 -0.67 2.67
N GLU A 48 -3.98 -0.97 2.02
CA GLU A 48 -5.19 -0.16 2.13
C GLU A 48 -5.91 -0.44 3.47
N GLN A 49 -6.13 -1.71 3.79
CA GLN A 49 -6.87 -2.11 4.99
C GLN A 49 -6.17 -1.79 6.31
N SER A 50 -4.85 -1.64 6.30
CA SER A 50 -4.07 -1.23 7.47
C SER A 50 -4.11 0.27 7.74
N GLY A 51 -4.63 1.07 6.81
CA GLY A 51 -4.58 2.52 6.89
C GLY A 51 -3.25 3.13 6.41
N LEU A 52 -2.25 2.32 6.02
CA LEU A 52 -0.96 2.83 5.56
C LEU A 52 -1.12 3.81 4.38
N LEU A 53 -1.93 3.45 3.38
CA LEU A 53 -2.15 4.33 2.23
C LEU A 53 -2.93 5.59 2.62
N ALA A 54 -3.89 5.48 3.52
CA ALA A 54 -4.62 6.65 4.05
C ALA A 54 -3.70 7.62 4.81
N ASP A 55 -2.63 7.12 5.43
CA ASP A 55 -1.60 7.94 6.06
C ASP A 55 -0.67 8.61 5.04
N LEU A 56 -0.29 7.90 3.98
CA LEU A 56 0.75 8.36 3.06
C LEU A 56 0.22 9.25 1.92
N LEU A 57 -0.93 8.92 1.32
CA LEU A 57 -1.37 9.52 0.06
C LEU A 57 -1.85 10.96 0.12
N PRO A 58 -2.50 11.47 1.19
CA PRO A 58 -2.98 12.85 1.21
C PRO A 58 -1.89 13.89 0.97
N ARG A 59 -0.68 13.61 1.44
CA ARG A 59 0.46 14.49 1.19
C ARG A 59 0.93 14.46 -0.26
N PHE A 60 0.94 13.28 -0.89
CA PHE A 60 1.22 13.17 -2.32
C PHE A 60 0.23 13.98 -3.15
N GLU A 61 -1.05 13.83 -2.87
CA GLU A 61 -2.11 14.55 -3.60
C GLU A 61 -1.96 16.05 -3.46
N ALA A 62 -1.68 16.54 -2.24
CA ALA A 62 -1.47 17.96 -1.96
C ALA A 62 -0.22 18.53 -2.66
N GLU A 63 0.90 17.78 -2.69
CA GLU A 63 2.17 18.24 -3.25
C GLU A 63 2.23 18.10 -4.77
N SER A 64 1.62 17.07 -5.34
CA SER A 64 1.71 16.76 -6.77
C SER A 64 0.55 17.31 -7.59
N GLY A 65 -0.61 17.53 -6.96
CA GLY A 65 -1.87 17.86 -7.63
C GLY A 65 -2.50 16.71 -8.40
N TYR A 66 -2.00 15.47 -8.23
CA TYR A 66 -2.67 14.26 -8.73
C TYR A 66 -3.57 13.69 -7.64
N ALA A 67 -4.83 13.42 -7.95
CA ALA A 67 -5.66 12.56 -7.12
C ALA A 67 -5.25 11.08 -7.27
N VAL A 68 -5.49 10.25 -6.25
CA VAL A 68 -5.20 8.82 -6.28
C VAL A 68 -6.50 8.01 -6.18
N GLU A 69 -6.83 7.29 -7.25
CA GLU A 69 -7.94 6.34 -7.27
C GLU A 69 -7.44 4.95 -6.88
N ILE A 70 -7.87 4.45 -5.72
CA ILE A 70 -7.39 3.17 -5.18
C ILE A 70 -8.37 2.06 -5.55
N TYR A 71 -7.84 1.00 -6.15
CA TYR A 71 -8.47 -0.31 -6.23
C TYR A 71 -7.71 -1.29 -5.33
N SER A 72 -8.40 -1.89 -4.37
CA SER A 72 -7.83 -2.88 -3.45
C SER A 72 -8.42 -4.27 -3.70
N GLY A 73 -7.56 -5.23 -4.02
CA GLY A 73 -8.03 -6.57 -4.40
C GLY A 73 -6.90 -7.57 -4.66
N SER A 74 -7.28 -8.78 -5.06
CA SER A 74 -6.34 -9.85 -5.41
C SER A 74 -5.98 -9.91 -6.89
N ASP A 75 -6.74 -9.22 -7.75
CA ASP A 75 -6.67 -9.26 -9.21
C ASP A 75 -6.03 -8.00 -9.81
N VAL A 76 -5.03 -7.44 -9.11
CA VAL A 76 -4.36 -6.18 -9.48
C VAL A 76 -3.77 -6.21 -10.90
N PHE A 77 -3.22 -7.34 -11.35
CA PHE A 77 -2.69 -7.49 -12.71
C PHE A 77 -3.81 -7.47 -13.76
N ARG A 78 -4.92 -8.16 -13.48
CA ARG A 78 -6.09 -8.12 -14.36
C ARG A 78 -6.66 -6.71 -14.50
N ARG A 79 -6.64 -5.92 -13.40
CA ARG A 79 -7.05 -4.49 -13.45
C ARG A 79 -6.18 -3.71 -14.43
N ALA A 80 -4.87 -3.92 -14.39
CA ALA A 80 -3.94 -3.28 -15.33
C ALA A 80 -4.17 -3.75 -16.78
N GLU A 81 -4.37 -5.05 -17.00
CA GLU A 81 -4.66 -5.61 -18.32
C GLU A 81 -5.97 -5.09 -18.94
N LEU A 82 -6.92 -4.71 -18.09
CA LEU A 82 -8.16 -4.05 -18.50
C LEU A 82 -8.00 -2.52 -18.70
N GLY A 83 -6.77 -1.99 -18.63
CA GLY A 83 -6.50 -0.55 -18.72
C GLY A 83 -7.04 0.28 -17.56
N LYS A 84 -7.24 -0.35 -16.38
CA LYS A 84 -7.84 0.26 -15.18
C LYS A 84 -6.85 0.47 -14.05
N ALA A 85 -5.55 0.47 -14.32
CA ALA A 85 -4.49 0.79 -13.38
C ALA A 85 -3.31 1.42 -14.11
N ASP A 86 -2.63 2.32 -13.42
CA ASP A 86 -1.40 3.00 -13.86
C ASP A 86 -0.21 2.54 -13.03
N LEU A 87 -0.45 2.24 -11.75
CA LEU A 87 0.53 1.71 -10.81
C LEU A 87 -0.04 0.49 -10.09
N ILE A 88 0.76 -0.57 -9.97
CA ILE A 88 0.42 -1.75 -9.17
C ILE A 88 1.31 -1.78 -7.93
N ILE A 89 0.75 -2.11 -6.76
CA ILE A 89 1.52 -2.47 -5.56
C ILE A 89 1.09 -3.86 -5.11
N CYS A 90 2.04 -4.79 -5.11
CA CYS A 90 1.80 -6.19 -4.76
C CYS A 90 3.02 -6.84 -4.10
N HIS A 91 2.84 -8.04 -3.53
CA HIS A 91 3.97 -8.80 -3.00
C HIS A 91 4.90 -9.25 -4.13
N TYR A 92 6.18 -8.97 -3.95
CA TYR A 92 7.26 -9.39 -4.85
C TYR A 92 7.56 -10.90 -4.74
N GLY A 93 8.23 -11.45 -5.75
CA GLY A 93 8.64 -12.85 -5.74
C GLY A 93 7.50 -13.85 -5.98
N LYS A 94 6.57 -13.50 -6.86
CA LYS A 94 5.48 -14.37 -7.31
C LYS A 94 5.41 -14.41 -8.83
N ALA A 95 5.10 -15.57 -9.40
CA ALA A 95 4.98 -15.76 -10.84
C ALA A 95 4.16 -14.67 -11.56
N PRO A 96 2.99 -14.21 -11.09
CA PRO A 96 2.26 -13.14 -11.76
C PRO A 96 3.01 -11.81 -11.87
N VAL A 97 3.93 -11.52 -10.95
CA VAL A 97 4.78 -10.32 -11.03
C VAL A 97 5.81 -10.50 -12.14
N GLU A 98 6.46 -11.65 -12.16
CA GLU A 98 7.48 -12.00 -13.14
C GLU A 98 6.87 -12.02 -14.54
N ASP A 99 5.74 -12.70 -14.72
CA ASP A 99 5.02 -12.78 -16.00
C ASP A 99 4.62 -11.40 -16.52
N PHE A 100 4.10 -10.53 -15.65
CA PHE A 100 3.66 -9.18 -16.03
C PHE A 100 4.84 -8.29 -16.46
N VAL A 101 5.98 -8.41 -15.81
CA VAL A 101 7.18 -7.62 -16.12
C VAL A 101 7.93 -8.18 -17.33
N THR A 102 8.17 -9.50 -17.37
CA THR A 102 8.93 -10.13 -18.47
C THR A 102 8.18 -10.11 -19.79
N SER A 103 6.83 -10.05 -19.76
CA SER A 103 6.02 -9.82 -20.97
C SER A 103 5.98 -8.35 -21.43
N GLY A 104 6.69 -7.44 -20.75
CA GLY A 104 6.74 -6.01 -21.08
C GLY A 104 5.50 -5.21 -20.66
N LYS A 105 4.51 -5.83 -20.03
CA LYS A 105 3.27 -5.15 -19.57
C LYS A 105 3.51 -4.17 -18.43
N GLY A 106 4.52 -4.41 -17.59
CA GLY A 106 4.95 -3.54 -16.51
C GLY A 106 6.41 -3.14 -16.64
N LEU A 107 6.75 -1.95 -16.18
CA LEU A 107 8.14 -1.52 -16.04
C LEU A 107 8.80 -2.27 -14.86
N TRP A 108 10.13 -2.14 -14.75
CA TRP A 108 10.89 -2.82 -13.72
C TRP A 108 10.35 -2.55 -12.31
N PRO A 109 10.06 -3.59 -11.51
CA PRO A 109 9.46 -3.45 -10.19
C PRO A 109 10.44 -2.82 -9.21
N ARG A 110 9.94 -1.92 -8.34
CA ARG A 110 10.73 -1.27 -7.30
C ARG A 110 10.15 -1.59 -5.93
N PRO A 111 10.92 -2.17 -4.99
CA PRO A 111 10.47 -2.39 -3.62
C PRO A 111 10.06 -1.08 -2.96
N VAL A 112 8.90 -1.04 -2.30
CA VAL A 112 8.37 0.18 -1.66
C VAL A 112 8.30 0.05 -0.14
N PHE A 113 7.78 -1.06 0.38
CA PHE A 113 7.69 -1.38 1.79
C PHE A 113 7.59 -2.89 1.98
N SER A 114 7.71 -3.36 3.20
CA SER A 114 7.45 -4.74 3.53
C SER A 114 6.48 -4.87 4.69
N ASN A 115 5.73 -5.96 4.70
CA ASN A 115 5.04 -6.48 5.86
C ASN A 115 5.64 -7.84 6.23
N GLN A 116 5.11 -8.50 7.25
CA GLN A 116 5.64 -9.81 7.62
C GLN A 116 4.55 -10.84 7.85
N LEU A 117 4.96 -12.09 7.78
CA LEU A 117 4.27 -13.23 8.38
C LEU A 117 4.75 -13.42 9.82
N VAL A 118 3.98 -14.14 10.61
CA VAL A 118 4.32 -14.53 11.98
C VAL A 118 3.98 -16.00 12.19
N LEU A 119 4.72 -16.68 13.08
CA LEU A 119 4.23 -17.92 13.63
C LEU A 119 3.28 -17.58 14.77
N VAL A 120 2.12 -18.18 14.71
CA VAL A 120 1.05 -18.06 15.68
C VAL A 120 0.84 -19.42 16.33
N GLY A 121 0.55 -19.45 17.60
CA GLY A 121 0.31 -20.70 18.33
C GLY A 121 -0.54 -20.51 19.56
N PRO A 122 -0.93 -21.62 20.22
CA PRO A 122 -1.72 -21.59 21.45
C PRO A 122 -0.93 -20.95 22.60
N ALA A 123 -1.65 -20.32 23.53
CA ALA A 123 -1.04 -19.62 24.66
C ALA A 123 -0.17 -20.53 25.55
N GLU A 124 -0.48 -21.82 25.62
CA GLU A 124 0.28 -22.82 26.37
C GLU A 124 1.68 -23.10 25.81
N ASP A 125 1.87 -22.80 24.53
CA ASP A 125 3.13 -22.97 23.80
C ASP A 125 3.79 -24.36 24.00
N PRO A 126 3.15 -25.45 23.57
CA PRO A 126 3.63 -26.81 23.87
C PRO A 126 5.01 -27.15 23.30
N ALA A 127 5.47 -26.44 22.27
CA ALA A 127 6.80 -26.58 21.69
C ALA A 127 7.84 -25.62 22.31
N GLY A 128 7.43 -24.66 23.14
CA GLY A 128 8.31 -23.69 23.78
C GLY A 128 9.02 -22.76 22.81
N ILE A 129 8.29 -22.25 21.80
CA ILE A 129 8.87 -21.41 20.73
C ILE A 129 8.61 -19.92 20.91
N ARG A 130 7.85 -19.53 21.93
CA ARG A 130 7.54 -18.12 22.22
C ARG A 130 8.81 -17.28 22.37
N GLY A 131 8.87 -16.18 21.63
CA GLY A 131 9.99 -15.24 21.68
C GLY A 131 11.24 -15.67 20.93
N MET A 132 11.22 -16.83 20.25
CA MET A 132 12.34 -17.22 19.39
C MET A 132 12.47 -16.23 18.22
N SER A 133 13.72 -15.92 17.86
CA SER A 133 14.04 -15.05 16.70
C SER A 133 14.27 -15.85 15.41
N ASP A 134 14.60 -17.12 15.54
CA ASP A 134 14.83 -18.01 14.40
C ASP A 134 13.60 -18.90 14.14
N PRO A 135 12.84 -18.64 13.05
CA PRO A 135 11.67 -19.42 12.72
C PRO A 135 11.98 -20.84 12.20
N PHE A 136 13.20 -21.10 11.72
CA PHE A 136 13.63 -22.45 11.35
C PHE A 136 13.83 -23.32 12.61
N ALA A 137 14.54 -22.76 13.61
CA ALA A 137 14.70 -23.40 14.89
C ALA A 137 13.34 -23.60 15.61
N ALA A 138 12.41 -22.65 15.48
CA ALA A 138 11.06 -22.80 16.00
C ALA A 138 10.30 -23.95 15.31
N MET A 139 10.38 -24.06 13.98
CA MET A 139 9.76 -25.15 13.24
C MET A 139 10.36 -26.52 13.60
N ALA A 140 11.69 -26.60 13.79
CA ALA A 140 12.37 -27.79 14.26
C ALA A 140 11.86 -28.23 15.64
N ARG A 141 11.69 -27.28 16.56
CA ARG A 141 11.11 -27.56 17.91
C ARG A 141 9.68 -28.09 17.84
N ILE A 142 8.83 -27.49 17.00
CA ILE A 142 7.45 -27.97 16.78
C ILE A 142 7.48 -29.43 16.30
N ALA A 143 8.30 -29.74 15.31
CA ALA A 143 8.44 -31.11 14.78
C ALA A 143 8.94 -32.12 15.84
N VAL A 144 10.01 -31.77 16.58
CA VAL A 144 10.61 -32.65 17.62
C VAL A 144 9.66 -32.85 18.81
N SER A 145 8.93 -31.83 19.22
CA SER A 145 7.94 -31.96 20.31
C SER A 145 6.69 -32.75 19.91
N GLY A 146 6.45 -32.96 18.61
CA GLY A 146 5.23 -33.53 18.11
C GLY A 146 4.01 -32.61 18.24
N ALA A 147 4.21 -31.35 18.61
CA ALA A 147 3.14 -30.36 18.66
C ALA A 147 2.57 -30.11 17.26
N ALA A 148 1.24 -29.98 17.15
CA ALA A 148 0.60 -29.85 15.87
C ALA A 148 0.95 -28.52 15.17
N PHE A 149 1.13 -28.57 13.86
CA PHE A 149 1.29 -27.40 12.99
C PHE A 149 0.31 -27.48 11.83
N VAL A 150 -0.45 -26.41 11.59
CA VAL A 150 -1.44 -26.32 10.51
C VAL A 150 -0.89 -25.44 9.38
N SER A 151 -0.73 -26.05 8.21
CA SER A 151 -0.42 -25.33 6.95
C SER A 151 -1.72 -24.90 6.28
N SER A 152 -1.97 -23.59 6.24
CA SER A 152 -3.19 -23.03 5.66
C SER A 152 -3.17 -23.06 4.13
N SER A 153 -4.35 -22.96 3.48
CA SER A 153 -4.45 -22.87 2.03
C SER A 153 -4.14 -21.47 1.46
N SER A 154 -3.85 -20.49 2.30
CA SER A 154 -3.42 -19.16 1.85
C SER A 154 -2.05 -19.26 1.16
N PRO A 155 -1.89 -18.91 -0.14
CA PRO A 155 -0.67 -19.23 -0.89
C PRO A 155 0.62 -18.74 -0.23
N GLY A 156 0.64 -17.52 0.29
CA GLY A 156 1.84 -16.97 0.94
C GLY A 156 2.17 -17.62 2.28
N ALA A 157 1.17 -18.01 3.07
CA ALA A 157 1.38 -18.70 4.34
C ALA A 157 1.80 -20.16 4.09
N ARG A 158 1.19 -20.83 3.10
CA ARG A 158 1.59 -22.19 2.69
C ARG A 158 3.03 -22.22 2.22
N TYR A 159 3.40 -21.32 1.31
CA TYR A 159 4.78 -21.22 0.84
C TYR A 159 5.77 -21.02 1.99
N MET A 160 5.45 -20.14 2.95
CA MET A 160 6.30 -19.94 4.12
C MET A 160 6.36 -21.20 4.99
N SER A 161 5.25 -21.90 5.21
CA SER A 161 5.24 -23.16 5.96
C SER A 161 6.16 -24.19 5.34
N GLU A 162 6.12 -24.36 4.00
CA GLU A 162 7.02 -25.27 3.26
C GLU A 162 8.48 -24.84 3.40
N MET A 163 8.77 -23.56 3.25
CA MET A 163 10.12 -23.02 3.45
C MET A 163 10.65 -23.29 4.86
N LEU A 164 9.81 -23.10 5.89
CA LEU A 164 10.21 -23.32 7.27
C LEU A 164 10.49 -24.80 7.55
N VAL A 165 9.69 -25.72 7.02
CA VAL A 165 9.94 -27.16 7.09
C VAL A 165 11.24 -27.55 6.42
N ALA A 166 11.44 -27.09 5.19
CA ALA A 166 12.67 -27.37 4.41
C ALA A 166 13.91 -26.79 5.10
N GLY A 167 13.85 -25.52 5.53
CA GLY A 167 14.97 -24.84 6.18
C GLY A 167 15.27 -25.36 7.59
N ALA A 168 14.29 -25.95 8.29
CA ALA A 168 14.47 -26.63 9.54
C ALA A 168 15.09 -28.04 9.39
N GLY A 169 15.12 -28.57 8.16
CA GLY A 169 15.62 -29.91 7.87
C GLY A 169 14.77 -31.03 8.50
N VAL A 170 13.46 -30.79 8.65
CA VAL A 170 12.55 -31.76 9.27
C VAL A 170 11.61 -32.37 8.23
N GLU A 171 11.22 -33.62 8.47
CA GLU A 171 10.24 -34.30 7.64
C GLU A 171 8.82 -34.04 8.17
N LYS A 172 7.87 -33.93 7.25
CA LYS A 172 6.45 -33.86 7.58
C LYS A 172 5.98 -35.19 8.12
N GLY A 173 5.42 -35.16 9.32
CA GLY A 173 4.82 -36.31 9.98
C GLY A 173 3.38 -36.02 10.40
N LEU A 174 2.86 -36.75 11.38
CA LEU A 174 1.49 -36.57 11.93
C LEU A 174 1.29 -35.19 12.56
N TRP A 175 2.38 -34.52 12.93
CA TRP A 175 2.37 -33.17 13.49
C TRP A 175 2.03 -32.09 12.45
N TYR A 176 2.23 -32.36 11.15
CA TYR A 176 2.02 -31.40 10.07
C TYR A 176 0.67 -31.64 9.39
N ILE A 177 -0.28 -30.74 9.58
CA ILE A 177 -1.66 -30.86 9.12
C ILE A 177 -1.90 -29.87 7.98
N GLU A 178 -2.16 -30.38 6.78
CA GLU A 178 -2.58 -29.53 5.67
C GLU A 178 -4.09 -29.30 5.72
N THR A 179 -4.52 -28.05 5.57
CA THR A 179 -5.95 -27.71 5.54
C THR A 179 -6.33 -26.95 4.27
N ARG A 180 -7.61 -27.05 3.89
CA ARG A 180 -8.21 -26.21 2.86
C ARG A 180 -8.70 -24.87 3.41
N GLN A 181 -8.64 -24.68 4.71
CA GLN A 181 -9.00 -23.42 5.35
C GLN A 181 -7.95 -22.35 5.08
N SER A 182 -8.38 -21.07 5.05
CA SER A 182 -7.51 -19.91 4.80
C SER A 182 -7.87 -18.76 5.73
N LYS A 183 -6.95 -17.84 5.91
CA LYS A 183 -7.14 -16.61 6.71
C LYS A 183 -7.60 -16.95 8.13
N GLY A 184 -8.51 -16.17 8.72
CA GLY A 184 -9.02 -16.39 10.07
C GLY A 184 -9.65 -17.77 10.31
N ARG A 185 -10.21 -18.43 9.27
CA ARG A 185 -10.69 -19.80 9.40
C ARG A 185 -9.58 -20.81 9.64
N ALA A 186 -8.42 -20.58 9.04
CA ALA A 186 -7.26 -21.43 9.31
C ALA A 186 -6.73 -21.23 10.73
N VAL A 187 -6.77 -19.99 11.28
CA VAL A 187 -6.42 -19.73 12.68
C VAL A 187 -7.36 -20.45 13.64
N ARG A 188 -8.68 -20.34 13.44
CA ARG A 188 -9.66 -21.07 14.25
C ARG A 188 -9.45 -22.60 14.20
N PHE A 189 -9.21 -23.13 12.99
CA PHE A 189 -8.90 -24.54 12.84
C PHE A 189 -7.61 -24.94 13.57
N SER A 190 -6.60 -24.05 13.59
CA SER A 190 -5.37 -24.27 14.36
C SER A 190 -5.63 -24.25 15.87
N GLU A 191 -6.46 -23.33 16.34
CA GLU A 191 -6.89 -23.23 17.73
C GLU A 191 -7.62 -24.51 18.19
N GLU A 192 -8.59 -25.00 17.40
CA GLU A 192 -9.32 -26.28 17.65
C GLU A 192 -8.38 -27.49 17.73
N LYS A 193 -7.21 -27.41 17.08
CA LYS A 193 -6.20 -28.48 17.07
C LYS A 193 -5.07 -28.26 18.08
N ASN A 194 -5.13 -27.20 18.87
CA ASN A 194 -4.03 -26.75 19.74
C ASN A 194 -2.71 -26.68 18.95
N ALA A 195 -2.75 -26.06 17.77
CA ALA A 195 -1.70 -26.13 16.75
C ALA A 195 -1.10 -24.76 16.44
N TYR A 196 0.16 -24.76 16.05
CA TYR A 196 0.81 -23.60 15.44
C TYR A 196 0.38 -23.41 13.99
N THR A 197 0.50 -22.18 13.49
CA THR A 197 0.26 -21.85 12.09
C THR A 197 1.05 -20.61 11.68
N VAL A 198 1.10 -20.32 10.36
CA VAL A 198 1.67 -19.08 9.81
C VAL A 198 0.57 -18.20 9.25
N TRP A 199 0.58 -16.93 9.62
CA TRP A 199 -0.30 -15.94 9.00
C TRP A 199 0.36 -14.55 8.94
N GLY A 200 -0.28 -13.58 8.27
CA GLY A 200 0.20 -12.20 8.23
C GLY A 200 0.04 -11.52 9.61
N ALA A 201 1.04 -10.76 10.01
CA ALA A 201 1.04 -10.07 11.30
C ALA A 201 -0.20 -9.17 11.46
N PHE A 202 -0.38 -8.21 10.56
CA PHE A 202 -1.55 -7.30 10.57
C PHE A 202 -2.90 -8.03 10.57
N PRO A 203 -3.19 -8.96 9.63
CA PRO A 203 -4.48 -9.63 9.65
C PRO A 203 -4.69 -10.51 10.89
N PHE A 204 -3.61 -11.01 11.52
CA PHE A 204 -3.72 -11.75 12.77
C PHE A 204 -4.07 -10.81 13.94
N GLU A 205 -3.40 -9.69 14.10
CA GLU A 205 -3.70 -8.73 15.16
C GLU A 205 -5.14 -8.18 15.03
N ARG A 206 -5.58 -7.90 13.79
CA ARG A 206 -7.00 -7.55 13.56
C ARG A 206 -7.97 -8.67 13.89
N PHE A 207 -7.58 -9.91 13.66
CA PHE A 207 -8.40 -11.07 14.04
C PHE A 207 -8.53 -11.16 15.56
N ARG A 208 -7.42 -11.07 16.29
CA ARG A 208 -7.39 -11.04 17.76
C ARG A 208 -8.26 -9.91 18.34
N GLY A 209 -8.19 -8.72 17.78
CA GLY A 209 -9.00 -7.59 18.25
C GLY A 209 -10.51 -7.74 18.02
N LYS A 210 -10.94 -8.72 17.19
CA LYS A 210 -12.36 -8.92 16.83
C LYS A 210 -12.93 -10.24 17.33
N HIS A 211 -12.09 -11.14 17.76
CA HIS A 211 -12.48 -12.50 18.15
C HIS A 211 -11.82 -12.88 19.46
N ASP A 212 -12.57 -13.51 20.32
CA ASP A 212 -12.01 -14.20 21.46
C ASP A 212 -11.19 -15.39 20.96
N THR A 213 -9.89 -15.42 21.31
CA THR A 213 -8.94 -16.43 20.85
C THR A 213 -7.72 -16.46 21.78
N ASP A 214 -7.30 -17.67 22.16
CA ASP A 214 -6.10 -17.93 22.94
C ASP A 214 -4.83 -18.03 22.08
N MET A 215 -4.98 -17.82 20.77
CA MET A 215 -3.85 -17.82 19.86
C MET A 215 -3.01 -16.56 20.01
N GLU A 216 -1.70 -16.72 20.07
CA GLU A 216 -0.73 -15.63 20.25
C GLU A 216 0.38 -15.65 19.19
N VAL A 217 1.06 -14.52 19.04
CA VAL A 217 2.27 -14.44 18.20
C VAL A 217 3.43 -15.07 18.96
N MET A 218 3.99 -16.14 18.42
CA MET A 218 5.11 -16.89 18.98
C MET A 218 6.46 -16.39 18.46
N VAL A 219 6.57 -16.23 17.14
CA VAL A 219 7.80 -15.75 16.49
C VAL A 219 7.50 -14.48 15.71
N TRP A 220 8.20 -13.42 16.05
CA TRP A 220 8.04 -12.09 15.51
C TRP A 220 9.36 -11.54 14.96
N ASN A 221 9.29 -10.67 13.95
CA ASN A 221 10.39 -9.84 13.45
C ASN A 221 11.66 -10.60 13.03
N SER A 222 11.48 -11.74 12.39
CA SER A 222 12.60 -12.42 11.71
C SER A 222 12.70 -11.96 10.26
N PRO A 223 13.91 -11.67 9.73
CA PRO A 223 14.08 -11.26 8.32
C PRO A 223 13.44 -12.23 7.32
N ILE A 224 13.45 -13.53 7.61
CA ILE A 224 12.87 -14.56 6.71
C ILE A 224 11.33 -14.47 6.63
N LEU A 225 10.69 -13.91 7.63
CA LEU A 225 9.24 -13.75 7.67
C LEU A 225 8.78 -12.48 6.94
N HIS A 226 9.69 -11.58 6.58
CA HIS A 226 9.35 -10.37 5.85
C HIS A 226 8.96 -10.67 4.40
N ARG A 227 7.99 -9.93 3.92
CA ARG A 227 7.46 -10.02 2.57
C ARG A 227 7.56 -8.65 1.90
N LEU A 228 8.47 -8.55 0.97
CA LEU A 228 8.65 -7.34 0.17
C LEU A 228 7.41 -7.09 -0.70
N MET A 229 7.03 -5.84 -0.82
CA MET A 229 6.06 -5.35 -1.78
C MET A 229 6.75 -4.45 -2.78
N ALA A 230 6.41 -4.64 -4.04
CA ALA A 230 6.94 -3.82 -5.13
C ALA A 230 5.85 -2.97 -5.75
N SER A 231 6.24 -1.80 -6.20
CA SER A 231 5.48 -0.95 -7.09
C SER A 231 5.92 -1.20 -8.54
N ILE A 232 4.94 -1.33 -9.45
CA ILE A 232 5.14 -1.62 -10.86
C ILE A 232 4.34 -0.60 -11.66
N VAL A 233 5.03 0.27 -12.39
CA VAL A 233 4.38 1.19 -13.33
C VAL A 233 3.88 0.38 -14.53
N VAL A 234 2.63 0.54 -14.90
CA VAL A 234 2.02 -0.09 -16.07
C VAL A 234 2.64 0.49 -17.33
N ASN A 235 3.07 -0.34 -18.27
CA ASN A 235 3.77 0.11 -19.46
C ASN A 235 2.79 0.70 -20.50
N PRO A 236 2.89 2.00 -20.83
CA PRO A 236 2.00 2.63 -21.81
C PRO A 236 2.20 2.11 -23.25
N GLU A 237 3.32 1.46 -23.56
CA GLU A 237 3.51 0.83 -24.87
C GLU A 237 2.56 -0.36 -25.08
N HIS A 238 2.22 -1.07 -24.00
CA HIS A 238 1.22 -2.14 -24.00
C HIS A 238 -0.18 -1.63 -23.69
N PHE A 239 -0.29 -0.56 -22.90
CA PHE A 239 -1.57 0.01 -22.44
C PHE A 239 -1.57 1.53 -22.64
N PRO A 240 -1.88 2.02 -23.87
CA PRO A 240 -1.77 3.45 -24.22
C PRO A 240 -2.58 4.40 -23.34
N GLY A 241 -3.58 3.90 -22.62
CA GLY A 241 -4.36 4.68 -21.65
C GLY A 241 -3.75 4.75 -20.25
N ALA A 242 -2.55 4.18 -20.02
CA ALA A 242 -1.87 4.25 -18.74
C ALA A 242 -1.20 5.63 -18.53
N ASN A 243 -1.49 6.26 -17.39
CA ASN A 243 -0.88 7.54 -17.00
C ASN A 243 0.51 7.30 -16.38
N ARG A 244 1.52 7.11 -17.25
CA ARG A 244 2.89 6.87 -16.81
C ARG A 244 3.47 7.99 -15.96
N GLU A 245 3.16 9.24 -16.29
CA GLU A 245 3.69 10.39 -15.57
C GLU A 245 3.22 10.38 -14.12
N ALA A 246 1.92 10.29 -13.88
CA ALA A 246 1.34 10.24 -12.53
C ALA A 246 1.79 8.98 -11.76
N ALA A 247 1.85 7.83 -12.42
CA ALA A 247 2.34 6.58 -11.81
C ALA A 247 3.80 6.67 -11.37
N THR A 248 4.66 7.27 -12.21
CA THR A 248 6.08 7.48 -11.89
C THR A 248 6.25 8.49 -10.75
N ALA A 249 5.44 9.56 -10.74
CA ALA A 249 5.43 10.54 -9.65
C ALA A 249 5.04 9.89 -8.32
N LEU A 250 3.96 9.10 -8.30
CA LEU A 250 3.54 8.36 -7.09
C LEU A 250 4.59 7.34 -6.66
N GLN A 251 5.16 6.58 -7.58
CA GLN A 251 6.24 5.64 -7.27
C GLN A 251 7.45 6.37 -6.65
N GLY A 252 7.89 7.48 -7.25
CA GLY A 252 9.00 8.29 -6.73
C GLY A 252 8.72 8.84 -5.34
N TYR A 253 7.51 9.32 -5.09
CA TYR A 253 7.06 9.78 -3.77
C TYR A 253 7.16 8.65 -2.73
N LEU A 254 6.57 7.48 -3.02
CA LEU A 254 6.59 6.33 -2.11
C LEU A 254 8.00 5.85 -1.79
N LEU A 255 8.94 6.01 -2.72
CA LEU A 255 10.35 5.63 -2.54
C LEU A 255 11.20 6.69 -1.84
N SER A 256 10.66 7.89 -1.61
CA SER A 256 11.41 9.00 -1.01
C SER A 256 11.81 8.71 0.43
N PRO A 257 12.98 9.19 0.90
CA PRO A 257 13.44 8.98 2.27
C PRO A 257 12.43 9.44 3.33
N ALA A 258 11.74 10.55 3.06
CA ALA A 258 10.73 11.09 3.98
C ALA A 258 9.53 10.13 4.14
N VAL A 259 9.04 9.55 3.04
CA VAL A 259 7.95 8.57 3.07
C VAL A 259 8.43 7.26 3.70
N GLN A 260 9.64 6.82 3.42
CA GLN A 260 10.20 5.60 4.04
C GLN A 260 10.38 5.75 5.55
N ALA A 261 10.79 6.92 6.03
CA ALA A 261 10.81 7.22 7.48
C ALA A 261 9.38 7.19 8.08
N ARG A 262 8.39 7.66 7.34
CA ARG A 262 6.98 7.62 7.76
C ARG A 262 6.45 6.18 7.82
N VAL A 263 6.79 5.33 6.86
CA VAL A 263 6.49 3.89 6.90
C VAL A 263 7.09 3.23 8.15
N ALA A 264 8.33 3.55 8.52
CA ALA A 264 8.98 3.03 9.72
C ALA A 264 8.27 3.47 11.01
N ALA A 265 7.76 4.69 11.04
CA ALA A 265 7.04 5.27 12.17
C ALA A 265 5.57 4.87 12.25
N PHE A 266 4.99 4.38 11.14
CA PHE A 266 3.57 4.05 11.06
C PHE A 266 3.19 2.96 12.07
N ARG A 267 2.08 3.19 12.76
CA ARG A 267 1.43 2.22 13.65
C ARG A 267 -0.06 2.19 13.34
N GLU A 268 -0.60 1.00 13.27
CA GLU A 268 -2.04 0.80 13.13
C GLU A 268 -2.73 1.04 14.47
N GLU A 269 -3.93 1.56 14.41
CA GLU A 269 -4.75 1.77 15.60
C GLU A 269 -4.97 0.43 16.35
N GLY A 270 -4.67 0.42 17.64
CA GLY A 270 -4.79 -0.75 18.51
C GLY A 270 -3.69 -1.81 18.34
N ILE A 271 -2.61 -1.52 17.59
CA ILE A 271 -1.47 -2.42 17.43
C ILE A 271 -0.18 -1.72 17.88
N ASP A 272 0.37 -2.13 19.00
CA ASP A 272 1.54 -1.47 19.62
C ASP A 272 2.87 -1.73 18.90
N ARG A 273 2.92 -2.76 18.03
CA ARG A 273 4.15 -3.16 17.34
C ARG A 273 4.12 -2.79 15.87
N PRO A 274 5.28 -2.57 15.22
CA PRO A 274 5.31 -2.27 13.79
C PRO A 274 4.80 -3.45 12.97
N THR A 275 3.97 -3.17 11.98
CA THR A 275 3.47 -4.13 11.00
C THR A 275 3.98 -3.84 9.59
N TRP A 276 4.61 -2.67 9.43
CA TRP A 276 5.22 -2.19 8.20
C TRP A 276 6.66 -1.77 8.39
N TRP A 277 7.49 -2.02 7.39
CA TRP A 277 8.91 -1.66 7.37
C TRP A 277 9.24 -0.97 6.05
N PRO A 278 10.13 0.02 6.06
CA PRO A 278 10.67 0.59 4.83
C PRO A 278 11.43 -0.48 4.06
N ALA A 279 11.25 -0.50 2.74
CA ALA A 279 11.92 -1.46 1.86
C ALA A 279 12.45 -0.82 0.60
N ALA A 280 12.20 0.48 0.39
CA ALA A 280 12.80 1.20 -0.72
C ALA A 280 14.31 1.27 -0.50
N ARG A 281 15.02 0.61 -1.40
CA ARG A 281 16.47 0.79 -1.53
C ARG A 281 16.71 1.82 -2.61
N ASN A 282 17.84 2.48 -2.53
CA ASN A 282 18.25 3.37 -3.60
C ASN A 282 18.65 2.53 -4.82
N ASN A 283 17.64 2.17 -5.63
CA ASN A 283 17.82 1.43 -6.88
C ASN A 283 18.11 2.37 -8.06
N ASP A 284 18.45 3.64 -7.80
CA ASP A 284 18.87 4.56 -8.84
C ASP A 284 20.29 4.16 -9.30
N PRO A 285 20.48 3.82 -10.59
CA PRO A 285 21.80 3.49 -11.12
C PRO A 285 22.85 4.59 -10.87
N ARG A 286 22.42 5.85 -10.84
CA ARG A 286 23.31 7.00 -10.57
C ARG A 286 23.85 6.94 -9.14
N TRP A 287 23.04 6.52 -8.17
CA TRP A 287 23.51 6.34 -6.80
C TRP A 287 24.53 5.19 -6.70
N MET A 288 24.28 4.06 -7.38
CA MET A 288 25.24 2.94 -7.42
C MET A 288 26.59 3.37 -8.01
N LEU A 289 26.55 4.16 -9.09
CA LEU A 289 27.77 4.69 -9.71
C LEU A 289 28.48 5.70 -8.80
N SER A 290 27.75 6.50 -8.03
CA SER A 290 28.34 7.46 -7.08
C SER A 290 29.04 6.77 -5.91
N GLN A 291 28.53 5.62 -5.45
CA GLN A 291 29.19 4.83 -4.40
C GLN A 291 30.45 4.16 -4.91
N ALA A 292 30.41 3.60 -6.14
CA ALA A 292 31.59 2.98 -6.75
C ALA A 292 32.71 3.99 -7.09
N ALA A 293 32.41 5.28 -7.15
CA ALA A 293 33.41 6.33 -7.36
C ALA A 293 33.97 6.90 -6.04
N ALA A 294 33.41 6.51 -4.90
CA ALA A 294 33.82 6.95 -3.56
C ALA A 294 34.79 5.96 -2.87
N ASP A 295 34.91 4.74 -3.40
CA ASP A 295 35.89 3.71 -3.02
C ASP A 295 37.15 3.80 -3.89
#